data_2eee721abb1e7e038e50571fdcf3de64
#
_entry.id   2eee721abb1e7e038e50571fdcf3de64
#
_cell.length_a   1.000
_cell.length_b   1.000
_cell.length_c   1.000
_cell.angle_alpha   90.00
_cell.angle_beta   90.00
_cell.angle_gamma   90.00
#
_symmetry.space_group_name_H-M   'P 1'
#
loop_
_entity.id
_entity.type
_entity.pdbx_description
1 polymer ?
#
loop_
_entity_poly.entity_id
_entity_poly.type
_entity_poly.pdbx_seq_one_letter_code
_entity_poly.pdbx_strand_id
1 'polypeptide(L)'
;GSIKLPEEMVEYGKLIAHLDRRIWQAHKPAADSLWAAPPKGRPLWATPPKLKAPKFAPTQKMGRTRLLSPEAALKQLKVAPGFAVNLFASEVKFPIANPMALKFDARGRLWVANTPTWPQPVPGVAASDSIIILEDTDHDGRADKHTVFIDGLHMIHGFALGHGGAYISQTPQLIFAAD
;
A
#
# COMPACT_ATOMS: atom_id res chain seq x y z
N GLY A 1 23.53 17.80 -24.79
CA GLY A 1 22.88 17.06 -25.86
C GLY A 1 21.46 16.68 -25.42
N SER A 2 20.43 17.01 -26.23
CA SER A 2 19.06 16.59 -25.93
C SER A 2 18.91 15.09 -26.13
N ILE A 3 18.40 14.39 -25.11
CA ILE A 3 18.08 12.96 -25.21
C ILE A 3 16.89 12.84 -26.17
N LYS A 4 17.10 12.17 -27.31
CA LYS A 4 16.03 11.86 -28.24
C LYS A 4 15.26 10.66 -27.69
N LEU A 5 14.01 10.86 -27.27
CA LEU A 5 13.15 9.77 -26.81
C LEU A 5 12.76 8.87 -28.01
N PRO A 6 12.66 7.54 -27.83
CA PRO A 6 12.11 6.64 -28.84
C PRO A 6 10.73 7.10 -29.29
N GLU A 7 10.40 6.92 -30.57
CA GLU A 7 9.10 7.34 -31.12
C GLU A 7 7.91 6.76 -30.38
N GLU A 8 8.00 5.50 -29.96
CA GLU A 8 6.97 4.84 -29.15
C GLU A 8 6.72 5.56 -27.83
N MET A 9 7.75 6.08 -27.16
CA MET A 9 7.56 6.86 -25.91
C MET A 9 6.91 8.21 -26.17
N VAL A 10 7.15 8.81 -27.34
CA VAL A 10 6.49 10.04 -27.74
C VAL A 10 4.99 9.79 -27.99
N GLU A 11 4.64 8.69 -28.64
CA GLU A 11 3.23 8.31 -28.87
C GLU A 11 2.51 7.96 -27.56
N TYR A 12 3.16 7.21 -26.65
CA TYR A 12 2.62 6.98 -25.30
C TYR A 12 2.40 8.28 -24.54
N GLY A 13 3.33 9.20 -24.60
CA GLY A 13 3.18 10.52 -23.99
C GLY A 13 1.98 11.31 -24.52
N LYS A 14 1.72 11.25 -25.83
CA LYS A 14 0.53 11.87 -26.45
C LYS A 14 -0.77 11.19 -25.99
N LEU A 15 -0.78 9.86 -25.89
CA LEU A 15 -1.92 9.11 -25.42
C LEU A 15 -2.25 9.43 -23.96
N ILE A 16 -1.24 9.44 -23.08
CA ILE A 16 -1.40 9.81 -21.67
C ILE A 16 -1.96 11.23 -21.57
N ALA A 17 -1.36 12.20 -22.25
CA ALA A 17 -1.84 13.58 -22.23
C ALA A 17 -3.28 13.75 -22.81
N HIS A 18 -3.68 12.88 -23.70
CA HIS A 18 -5.06 12.84 -24.22
C HIS A 18 -6.03 12.27 -23.16
N LEU A 19 -5.66 11.18 -22.51
CA LEU A 19 -6.45 10.56 -21.43
C LEU A 19 -6.59 11.49 -20.23
N ASP A 20 -5.50 12.13 -19.80
CA ASP A 20 -5.51 13.10 -18.71
C ASP A 20 -6.45 14.28 -19.02
N ARG A 21 -6.40 14.84 -20.23
CA ARG A 21 -7.32 15.90 -20.65
C ARG A 21 -8.78 15.45 -20.60
N ARG A 22 -9.08 14.23 -21.04
CA ARG A 22 -10.45 13.68 -20.99
C ARG A 22 -10.92 13.48 -19.56
N ILE A 23 -10.06 12.92 -18.69
CA ILE A 23 -10.36 12.74 -17.27
C ILE A 23 -10.58 14.12 -16.63
N TRP A 24 -9.71 15.06 -16.89
CA TRP A 24 -9.82 16.42 -16.34
C TRP A 24 -11.08 17.14 -16.81
N GLN A 25 -11.43 17.04 -18.10
CA GLN A 25 -12.66 17.61 -18.63
C GLN A 25 -13.92 16.96 -18.06
N ALA A 26 -13.87 15.66 -17.80
CA ALA A 26 -14.97 14.92 -17.19
C ALA A 26 -15.18 15.27 -15.71
N HIS A 27 -14.12 15.68 -15.00
CA HIS A 27 -14.14 16.00 -13.58
C HIS A 27 -14.01 17.51 -13.31
N LYS A 28 -13.90 18.35 -14.33
CA LYS A 28 -13.87 19.80 -14.17
C LYS A 28 -15.18 20.23 -13.52
N PRO A 29 -15.17 20.78 -12.30
CA PRO A 29 -16.38 21.30 -11.69
C PRO A 29 -16.94 22.39 -12.60
N ALA A 30 -18.25 22.39 -12.81
CA ALA A 30 -18.93 23.54 -13.40
C ALA A 30 -18.55 24.77 -12.57
N ALA A 31 -18.23 25.88 -13.22
CA ALA A 31 -17.59 27.06 -12.61
C ALA A 31 -18.32 27.61 -11.37
N ASP A 32 -19.55 27.20 -11.13
CA ASP A 32 -20.43 27.78 -10.10
C ASP A 32 -20.87 26.80 -8.99
N SER A 33 -20.45 25.54 -8.99
CA SER A 33 -20.76 24.65 -7.86
C SER A 33 -19.83 23.46 -7.77
N LEU A 34 -19.18 23.30 -6.63
CA LEU A 34 -18.42 22.09 -6.25
C LEU A 34 -19.31 20.83 -6.19
N TRP A 35 -20.63 20.98 -6.30
CA TRP A 35 -21.64 19.92 -6.14
C TRP A 35 -22.71 19.95 -7.23
N ALA A 36 -22.41 20.53 -8.40
CA ALA A 36 -23.32 20.44 -9.54
C ALA A 36 -23.59 18.98 -9.85
N ALA A 37 -24.88 18.63 -10.00
CA ALA A 37 -25.27 17.30 -10.44
C ALA A 37 -24.47 16.91 -11.70
N PRO A 38 -23.98 15.66 -11.82
CA PRO A 38 -23.24 15.23 -12.99
C PRO A 38 -24.07 15.53 -14.25
N PRO A 39 -23.43 15.97 -15.34
CA PRO A 39 -24.11 16.25 -16.57
C PRO A 39 -24.97 15.03 -16.96
N LYS A 40 -26.18 15.28 -17.50
CA LYS A 40 -27.09 14.24 -17.98
C LYS A 40 -26.45 13.46 -19.15
N GLY A 41 -25.46 12.69 -18.84
CA GLY A 41 -24.75 11.78 -19.70
C GLY A 41 -24.20 10.68 -18.82
N ARG A 42 -24.06 9.48 -19.33
CA ARG A 42 -23.53 8.35 -18.55
C ARG A 42 -22.29 8.79 -17.80
N PRO A 43 -22.28 8.74 -16.46
CA PRO A 43 -21.04 8.89 -15.72
C PRO A 43 -20.00 7.91 -16.28
N LEU A 44 -18.74 8.31 -16.37
CA LEU A 44 -17.67 7.42 -16.87
C LEU A 44 -17.56 6.10 -16.10
N TRP A 45 -18.11 6.04 -14.89
CA TRP A 45 -18.22 4.85 -14.03
C TRP A 45 -19.60 4.17 -14.06
N ALA A 46 -20.60 4.76 -14.75
CA ALA A 46 -21.91 4.15 -14.86
C ALA A 46 -21.82 2.94 -15.79
N THR A 47 -21.75 1.81 -15.18
CA THR A 47 -21.75 0.48 -15.80
C THR A 47 -20.62 0.34 -16.83
N PRO A 48 -19.45 -0.15 -16.41
CA PRO A 48 -18.44 -0.53 -17.39
C PRO A 48 -19.10 -1.44 -18.42
N PRO A 49 -18.81 -1.27 -19.71
CA PRO A 49 -19.29 -2.21 -20.71
C PRO A 49 -18.99 -3.61 -20.17
N LYS A 50 -19.93 -4.55 -20.32
CA LYS A 50 -19.68 -5.96 -19.97
C LYS A 50 -18.58 -6.46 -20.91
N LEU A 51 -17.35 -6.08 -20.59
CA LEU A 51 -16.17 -6.68 -21.20
C LEU A 51 -16.26 -8.14 -20.80
N LYS A 52 -16.38 -9.04 -21.76
CA LYS A 52 -16.08 -10.45 -21.50
C LYS A 52 -14.69 -10.45 -20.89
N ALA A 53 -14.62 -10.77 -19.59
CA ALA A 53 -13.33 -10.90 -18.93
C ALA A 53 -12.47 -11.78 -19.84
N PRO A 54 -11.28 -11.32 -20.25
CA PRO A 54 -10.39 -12.18 -21.00
C PRO A 54 -10.21 -13.44 -20.15
N LYS A 55 -10.42 -14.61 -20.75
CA LYS A 55 -10.11 -15.89 -20.11
C LYS A 55 -8.59 -15.95 -20.01
N PHE A 56 -8.02 -15.28 -19.02
CA PHE A 56 -6.65 -15.55 -18.65
C PHE A 56 -6.62 -16.97 -18.11
N ALA A 57 -6.04 -17.89 -18.87
CA ALA A 57 -5.59 -19.11 -18.27
C ALA A 57 -4.60 -18.69 -17.18
N PRO A 58 -4.80 -19.08 -15.90
CA PRO A 58 -3.84 -18.77 -14.86
C PRO A 58 -2.49 -19.33 -15.32
N THR A 59 -1.53 -18.46 -15.60
CA THR A 59 -0.16 -18.84 -16.00
C THR A 59 0.58 -19.56 -14.88
N GLN A 60 0.01 -19.54 -13.68
CA GLN A 60 0.46 -20.30 -12.54
C GLN A 60 -0.71 -21.14 -12.01
N LYS A 61 -0.53 -22.46 -11.95
CA LYS A 61 -1.36 -23.30 -11.09
C LYS A 61 -1.09 -22.84 -9.66
N MET A 62 -1.94 -21.96 -9.14
CA MET A 62 -1.95 -21.66 -7.72
C MET A 62 -2.34 -22.94 -7.01
N GLY A 63 -1.36 -23.77 -6.67
CA GLY A 63 -1.54 -24.82 -5.71
C GLY A 63 -2.07 -24.18 -4.41
N ARG A 64 -2.93 -24.87 -3.68
CA ARG A 64 -3.30 -24.44 -2.33
C ARG A 64 -2.01 -24.37 -1.51
N THR A 65 -1.46 -23.16 -1.38
CA THR A 65 -0.32 -22.94 -0.49
C THR A 65 -0.81 -23.19 0.92
N ARG A 66 -0.30 -24.23 1.56
CA ARG A 66 -0.57 -24.46 2.96
C ARG A 66 0.15 -23.37 3.74
N LEU A 67 -0.61 -22.56 4.44
CA LEU A 67 -0.04 -21.58 5.37
C LEU A 67 0.73 -22.35 6.45
N LEU A 68 1.98 -21.99 6.60
CA LEU A 68 2.83 -22.53 7.66
C LEU A 68 2.64 -21.69 8.93
N SER A 69 2.81 -22.33 10.10
CA SER A 69 2.97 -21.52 11.31
C SER A 69 4.25 -20.69 11.23
N PRO A 70 4.33 -19.55 11.93
CA PRO A 70 5.54 -18.71 11.93
C PRO A 70 6.82 -19.51 12.27
N GLU A 71 6.73 -20.43 13.23
CA GLU A 71 7.85 -21.31 13.64
C GLU A 71 8.22 -22.33 12.55
N ALA A 72 7.22 -22.84 11.84
CA ALA A 72 7.47 -23.76 10.73
C ALA A 72 8.08 -23.03 9.52
N ALA A 73 7.66 -21.79 9.26
CA ALA A 73 8.24 -20.93 8.24
C ALA A 73 9.69 -20.57 8.57
N LEU A 74 9.96 -20.21 9.83
CA LEU A 74 11.30 -19.89 10.31
C LEU A 74 12.30 -21.04 10.06
N LYS A 75 11.88 -22.30 10.30
CA LYS A 75 12.72 -23.49 10.09
C LYS A 75 13.07 -23.75 8.62
N GLN A 76 12.35 -23.14 7.67
CA GLN A 76 12.64 -23.29 6.25
C GLN A 76 13.62 -22.26 5.71
N LEU A 77 13.92 -21.21 6.50
CA LEU A 77 14.85 -20.18 6.11
C LEU A 77 16.29 -20.72 6.16
N LYS A 78 17.02 -20.52 5.08
CA LYS A 78 18.44 -20.84 5.00
C LYS A 78 19.23 -19.54 5.12
N VAL A 79 20.07 -19.46 6.13
CA VAL A 79 20.95 -18.29 6.36
C VAL A 79 22.39 -18.63 6.05
N ALA A 80 23.18 -17.63 5.67
CA ALA A 80 24.60 -17.79 5.44
C ALA A 80 25.34 -18.15 6.75
N PRO A 81 26.51 -18.80 6.66
CA PRO A 81 27.33 -19.07 7.85
C PRO A 81 27.67 -17.79 8.63
N GLY A 82 27.56 -17.84 9.94
CA GLY A 82 27.78 -16.69 10.81
C GLY A 82 26.56 -15.80 11.06
N PHE A 83 25.43 -16.11 10.42
CA PHE A 83 24.16 -15.40 10.66
C PHE A 83 23.16 -16.33 11.35
N ALA A 84 22.30 -15.72 12.17
CA ALA A 84 21.12 -16.37 12.75
C ALA A 84 19.87 -15.57 12.38
N VAL A 85 18.74 -16.26 12.29
CA VAL A 85 17.44 -15.63 12.09
C VAL A 85 16.53 -15.99 13.25
N ASN A 86 15.82 -15.00 13.78
CA ASN A 86 14.78 -15.22 14.79
C ASN A 86 13.43 -14.68 14.30
N LEU A 87 12.36 -15.04 14.98
CA LEU A 87 11.02 -14.54 14.75
C LEU A 87 10.77 -13.37 15.70
N PHE A 88 10.88 -12.14 15.19
CA PHE A 88 10.62 -10.94 15.99
C PHE A 88 9.12 -10.74 16.24
N ALA A 89 8.30 -10.83 15.21
CA ALA A 89 6.85 -10.67 15.29
C ALA A 89 6.13 -11.46 14.18
N SER A 90 4.85 -11.75 14.39
CA SER A 90 4.00 -12.38 13.38
C SER A 90 2.55 -11.91 13.49
N GLU A 91 1.80 -12.07 12.41
CA GLU A 91 0.37 -11.78 12.34
C GLU A 91 -0.48 -12.67 13.26
N VAL A 92 0.07 -13.76 13.76
CA VAL A 92 -0.61 -14.65 14.73
C VAL A 92 -0.72 -13.99 16.10
N LYS A 93 0.28 -13.18 16.48
CA LYS A 93 0.35 -12.52 17.79
C LYS A 93 -0.04 -11.05 17.74
N PHE A 94 0.23 -10.37 16.64
CA PHE A 94 0.06 -8.93 16.49
C PHE A 94 -0.84 -8.58 15.30
N PRO A 95 -1.48 -7.41 15.28
CA PRO A 95 -2.32 -6.96 14.17
C PRO A 95 -1.48 -6.51 12.96
N ILE A 96 -0.69 -7.42 12.41
CA ILE A 96 0.13 -7.22 11.22
C ILE A 96 -0.67 -7.72 10.01
N ALA A 97 -0.85 -6.86 9.01
CA ALA A 97 -1.54 -7.22 7.78
C ALA A 97 -0.87 -6.57 6.57
N ASN A 98 -0.40 -7.38 5.62
CA ASN A 98 0.29 -6.92 4.42
C ASN A 98 1.33 -5.81 4.70
N PRO A 99 2.39 -6.07 5.48
CA PRO A 99 3.35 -5.06 5.88
C PRO A 99 4.14 -4.55 4.65
N MET A 100 3.98 -3.26 4.33
CA MET A 100 4.61 -2.63 3.15
C MET A 100 5.93 -1.94 3.47
N ALA A 101 6.09 -1.44 4.69
CA ALA A 101 7.31 -0.77 5.11
C ALA A 101 7.62 -1.05 6.58
N LEU A 102 8.90 -1.17 6.88
CA LEU A 102 9.43 -1.42 8.20
C LEU A 102 10.52 -0.39 8.51
N LYS A 103 10.52 0.19 9.70
CA LYS A 103 11.56 1.11 10.16
C LYS A 103 11.83 0.87 11.65
N PHE A 104 13.09 0.88 12.04
CA PHE A 104 13.46 1.00 13.45
C PHE A 104 13.66 2.48 13.79
N ASP A 105 13.17 2.89 14.95
CA ASP A 105 13.50 4.19 15.50
C ASP A 105 14.76 4.15 16.39
N ALA A 106 15.15 5.31 16.91
CA ALA A 106 16.34 5.43 17.78
C ALA A 106 16.19 4.71 19.13
N ARG A 107 14.98 4.31 19.51
CA ARG A 107 14.69 3.53 20.72
C ARG A 107 14.68 2.02 20.45
N GLY A 108 14.92 1.60 19.21
CA GLY A 108 14.84 0.20 18.79
C GLY A 108 13.42 -0.33 18.61
N ARG A 109 12.39 0.51 18.62
CA ARG A 109 11.01 0.10 18.33
C ARG A 109 10.85 -0.13 16.84
N LEU A 110 10.15 -1.19 16.44
CA LEU A 110 9.86 -1.50 15.04
C LEU A 110 8.53 -0.89 14.64
N TRP A 111 8.57 0.04 13.71
CA TRP A 111 7.41 0.64 13.10
C TRP A 111 7.03 -0.14 11.84
N VAL A 112 5.75 -0.47 11.71
CA VAL A 112 5.22 -1.32 10.63
C VAL A 112 4.04 -0.62 9.96
N ALA A 113 4.15 -0.34 8.67
CA ALA A 113 3.02 0.11 7.88
C ALA A 113 2.22 -1.09 7.39
N ASN A 114 1.01 -1.24 7.89
CA ASN A 114 0.04 -2.27 7.50
C ASN A 114 -0.86 -1.76 6.39
N THR A 115 -1.04 -2.53 5.32
CA THR A 115 -1.88 -2.14 4.19
C THR A 115 -2.85 -3.25 3.81
N PRO A 116 -3.84 -3.58 4.67
CA PRO A 116 -4.85 -4.59 4.34
C PRO A 116 -5.64 -4.24 3.07
N THR A 117 -5.66 -2.96 2.65
CA THR A 117 -6.32 -2.51 1.41
C THR A 117 -5.52 -2.79 0.15
N TRP A 118 -4.25 -3.23 0.25
CA TRP A 118 -3.44 -3.60 -0.91
C TRP A 118 -3.97 -4.85 -1.62
N PRO A 119 -3.94 -4.96 -2.95
CA PRO A 119 -3.38 -4.01 -3.93
C PRO A 119 -4.37 -2.94 -4.40
N GLN A 120 -5.64 -3.08 -4.07
CA GLN A 120 -6.66 -2.13 -4.51
C GLN A 120 -7.75 -2.00 -3.44
N PRO A 121 -8.06 -0.78 -3.02
CA PRO A 121 -9.16 -0.54 -2.11
C PRO A 121 -10.49 -0.90 -2.80
N VAL A 122 -11.38 -1.51 -2.05
CA VAL A 122 -12.73 -1.80 -2.54
C VAL A 122 -13.60 -0.55 -2.35
N PRO A 123 -14.24 -0.02 -3.40
CA PRO A 123 -15.12 1.13 -3.27
C PRO A 123 -16.22 0.90 -2.22
N GLY A 124 -16.39 1.88 -1.31
CA GLY A 124 -17.37 1.81 -0.23
C GLY A 124 -16.89 1.08 1.03
N VAL A 125 -15.70 0.51 1.03
CA VAL A 125 -15.06 -0.03 2.23
C VAL A 125 -14.27 1.08 2.93
N ALA A 126 -14.40 1.16 4.26
CA ALA A 126 -13.67 2.14 5.06
C ALA A 126 -12.15 1.92 4.95
N ALA A 127 -11.41 3.02 5.03
CA ALA A 127 -9.95 2.98 5.12
C ALA A 127 -9.51 2.22 6.38
N SER A 128 -8.59 1.28 6.24
CA SER A 128 -8.16 0.38 7.31
C SER A 128 -6.65 0.18 7.41
N ASP A 129 -5.89 0.93 6.61
CA ASP A 129 -4.43 0.91 6.71
C ASP A 129 -3.99 1.61 7.99
N SER A 130 -2.89 1.17 8.54
CA SER A 130 -2.40 1.67 9.82
C SER A 130 -0.88 1.64 9.91
N ILE A 131 -0.33 2.40 10.84
CA ILE A 131 1.04 2.20 11.30
C ILE A 131 0.98 1.73 12.74
N ILE A 132 1.62 0.63 13.03
CA ILE A 132 1.79 0.10 14.39
C ILE A 132 3.25 0.16 14.81
N ILE A 133 3.48 0.23 16.10
CA ILE A 133 4.81 0.18 16.72
C ILE A 133 4.88 -1.11 17.52
N LEU A 134 5.91 -1.91 17.27
CA LEU A 134 6.21 -3.13 18.00
C LEU A 134 7.45 -2.89 18.89
N GLU A 135 7.35 -3.33 20.12
CA GLU A 135 8.40 -3.18 21.12
C GLU A 135 8.81 -4.55 21.68
N ASP A 136 10.08 -4.72 21.88
CA ASP A 136 10.70 -5.82 22.61
C ASP A 136 11.18 -5.21 23.96
N THR A 137 10.34 -5.38 24.99
CA THR A 137 10.57 -4.67 26.27
C THR A 137 11.49 -5.42 27.21
N ASP A 138 11.68 -6.73 27.03
CA ASP A 138 12.56 -7.58 27.82
C ASP A 138 13.87 -7.93 27.09
N HIS A 139 14.03 -7.45 25.84
CA HIS A 139 15.23 -7.62 25.02
C HIS A 139 15.58 -9.07 24.69
N ASP A 140 14.57 -9.93 24.54
CA ASP A 140 14.75 -11.33 24.13
C ASP A 140 14.83 -11.53 22.61
N GLY A 141 14.69 -10.46 21.84
CA GLY A 141 14.67 -10.44 20.37
C GLY A 141 13.30 -10.72 19.79
N ARG A 142 12.23 -10.63 20.58
CA ARG A 142 10.84 -10.82 20.17
C ARG A 142 9.99 -9.67 20.67
N ALA A 143 9.08 -9.21 19.84
CA ALA A 143 8.12 -8.20 20.28
C ALA A 143 7.15 -8.80 21.30
N ASP A 144 6.93 -8.07 22.39
CA ASP A 144 5.97 -8.41 23.44
C ASP A 144 4.85 -7.37 23.57
N LYS A 145 5.03 -6.17 23.04
CA LYS A 145 4.07 -5.07 23.10
C LYS A 145 3.85 -4.47 21.72
N HIS A 146 2.64 -3.97 21.47
CA HIS A 146 2.33 -3.16 20.31
C HIS A 146 1.48 -1.95 20.66
N THR A 147 1.61 -0.92 19.84
CA THR A 147 0.78 0.30 19.91
C THR A 147 0.33 0.65 18.50
N VAL A 148 -0.93 0.98 18.33
CA VAL A 148 -1.41 1.58 17.07
C VAL A 148 -1.04 3.06 17.12
N PHE A 149 -0.11 3.46 16.24
CA PHE A 149 0.34 4.85 16.16
C PHE A 149 -0.68 5.71 15.41
N ILE A 150 -1.16 5.22 14.28
CA ILE A 150 -2.20 5.87 13.49
C ILE A 150 -2.94 4.81 12.68
N ASP A 151 -4.25 4.97 12.53
CA ASP A 151 -5.13 4.11 11.73
C ASP A 151 -6.02 4.93 10.79
N GLY A 152 -6.95 4.26 10.11
CA GLY A 152 -7.85 4.91 9.16
C GLY A 152 -7.16 5.47 7.92
N LEU A 153 -5.95 5.02 7.64
CA LEU A 153 -5.19 5.39 6.46
C LEU A 153 -5.61 4.56 5.24
N HIS A 154 -5.20 5.02 4.06
CA HIS A 154 -5.63 4.42 2.81
C HIS A 154 -4.46 4.33 1.83
N MET A 155 -4.10 3.12 1.40
CA MET A 155 -3.03 2.91 0.43
C MET A 155 -1.70 3.55 0.85
N ILE A 156 -1.17 3.16 2.01
CA ILE A 156 0.15 3.60 2.45
C ILE A 156 1.22 3.01 1.52
N HIS A 157 2.02 3.85 0.89
CA HIS A 157 3.15 3.43 0.06
C HIS A 157 4.46 3.33 0.84
N GLY A 158 4.54 4.01 1.97
CA GLY A 158 5.70 4.02 2.85
C GLY A 158 5.66 5.17 3.82
N PHE A 159 6.67 5.23 4.69
CA PHE A 159 6.83 6.31 5.65
C PHE A 159 8.30 6.55 5.98
N ALA A 160 8.60 7.72 6.54
CA ALA A 160 9.91 8.07 7.07
C ALA A 160 9.76 8.66 8.47
N LEU A 161 10.64 8.25 9.39
CA LEU A 161 10.67 8.81 10.74
C LEU A 161 11.50 10.10 10.78
N GLY A 162 11.04 11.08 11.52
CA GLY A 162 11.74 12.35 11.69
C GLY A 162 10.90 13.38 12.45
N HIS A 163 11.55 14.36 13.01
CA HIS A 163 10.92 15.49 13.72
C HIS A 163 9.93 15.08 14.82
N GLY A 164 10.19 13.96 15.50
CA GLY A 164 9.32 13.46 16.57
C GLY A 164 8.03 12.84 16.05
N GLY A 165 8.05 12.21 14.86
CA GLY A 165 6.90 11.56 14.27
C GLY A 165 7.21 10.85 12.97
N ALA A 166 6.19 10.63 12.16
CA ALA A 166 6.27 9.95 10.88
C ALA A 166 5.68 10.80 9.73
N TYR A 167 6.43 10.88 8.65
CA TYR A 167 5.96 11.36 7.34
C TYR A 167 5.44 10.17 6.56
N ILE A 168 4.17 10.16 6.23
CA ILE A 168 3.45 9.01 5.67
C ILE A 168 3.02 9.35 4.24
N SER A 169 3.47 8.54 3.28
CA SER A 169 3.04 8.66 1.88
C SER A 169 1.77 7.85 1.66
N GLN A 170 0.68 8.55 1.47
CA GLN A 170 -0.64 8.01 1.15
C GLN A 170 -1.19 8.78 -0.05
N THR A 171 -1.41 8.11 -1.17
CA THR A 171 -1.88 8.81 -2.39
C THR A 171 -3.27 9.42 -2.20
N PRO A 172 -3.49 10.70 -2.54
CA PRO A 172 -2.53 11.67 -3.13
C PRO A 172 -1.82 12.56 -2.09
N GLN A 173 -1.77 12.16 -0.84
CA GLN A 173 -1.35 13.00 0.29
C GLN A 173 0.00 12.57 0.86
N LEU A 174 0.73 13.52 1.40
CA LEU A 174 1.82 13.31 2.35
C LEU A 174 1.34 13.83 3.71
N ILE A 175 1.28 12.95 4.70
CA ILE A 175 0.77 13.22 6.04
C ILE A 175 1.93 13.24 7.02
N PHE A 176 1.94 14.15 7.97
CA PHE A 176 2.81 14.11 9.14
C PHE A 176 1.97 13.81 10.37
N ALA A 177 2.37 12.81 11.14
CA ALA A 177 1.79 12.46 12.43
C ALA A 177 2.90 12.50 13.50
N ALA A 178 2.64 13.18 14.61
CA ALA A 178 3.56 13.26 15.75
C ALA A 178 3.47 12.00 16.64
N ASP A 179 4.63 11.53 17.18
CA ASP A 179 4.75 10.44 18.16
C ASP A 179 4.55 10.96 19.60
#